data_f19657418a6fcb89e4cf4785a9483a4f
#
_entry.id   f19657418a6fcb89e4cf4785a9483a4f
#
_cell.length_a   1.000
_cell.length_b   1.000
_cell.length_c   1.000
_cell.angle_alpha   90.00
_cell.angle_beta   90.00
_cell.angle_gamma   90.00
#
_symmetry.space_group_name_H-M   'P 1'
#
loop_
_entity.id
_entity.type
_entity.pdbx_description
1 polymer ?
#
loop_
_entity_poly.entity_id
_entity_poly.type
_entity_poly.pdbx_seq_one_letter_code
_entity_poly.pdbx_strand_id
1 'polypeptide(L)'
;MHKLERFKIVIIIPAYNEETTIKSVVEQALNHADVIVVNDASIDNTGEIALCSGAIVINHTSNRGYDQALNSGFVEADKRNYDAVITFDA
;
A
#
# COMPACT_ATOMS: atom_id res chain seq x y z
N MET A 1 11.28 -14.64 28.09
CA MET A 1 11.24 -14.19 27.41
C MET A 1 10.58 -13.48 26.88
N HIS A 2 10.82 -13.05 26.95
CA HIS A 2 10.09 -12.29 26.42
C HIS A 2 9.87 -12.54 25.27
N LYS A 3 9.21 -12.65 25.27
CA LYS A 3 9.05 -12.83 23.97
C LYS A 3 9.50 -11.68 23.11
N LEU A 4 10.04 -11.98 21.99
CA LEU A 4 10.53 -10.95 21.13
C LEU A 4 9.41 -10.21 20.46
N GLU A 5 9.51 -8.90 20.49
CA GLU A 5 8.60 -8.10 19.73
C GLU A 5 8.89 -8.27 18.28
N ARG A 6 7.84 -8.41 17.49
CA ARG A 6 8.04 -8.40 16.09
C ARG A 6 8.13 -6.98 15.61
N PHE A 7 9.14 -6.71 14.83
CA PHE A 7 9.29 -5.41 14.19
C PHE A 7 8.48 -5.45 12.89
N LYS A 8 7.38 -4.72 12.85
CA LYS A 8 6.44 -4.80 11.74
C LYS A 8 6.73 -3.70 10.74
N ILE A 9 6.98 -4.09 9.50
CA ILE A 9 7.27 -3.17 8.40
C ILE A 9 6.15 -3.26 7.39
N VAL A 10 5.77 -2.14 6.81
CA VAL A 10 4.82 -2.10 5.72
C VAL A 10 5.37 -1.28 4.57
N ILE A 11 5.08 -1.71 3.35
CA ILE A 11 5.43 -0.98 2.13
C ILE A 11 4.19 -0.27 1.65
N ILE A 12 4.29 1.05 1.47
CA ILE A 12 3.18 1.86 0.98
C ILE A 12 3.41 2.17 -0.49
N ILE A 13 2.41 1.87 -1.31
CA ILE A 13 2.48 2.05 -2.75
C ILE A 13 1.32 2.95 -3.20
N PRO A 14 1.58 4.24 -3.44
CA PRO A 14 0.56 5.09 -4.07
C PRO A 14 0.38 4.64 -5.51
N ALA A 15 -0.85 4.55 -5.96
CA ALA A 15 -1.14 4.08 -7.31
C ALA A 15 -2.27 4.88 -7.94
N TYR A 16 -2.09 5.20 -9.21
CA TYR A 16 -3.11 5.89 -9.98
C TYR A 16 -3.04 5.37 -11.42
N ASN A 17 -4.07 4.65 -11.84
CA ASN A 17 -4.16 4.06 -13.18
C ASN A 17 -2.95 3.21 -13.53
N GLU A 18 -2.64 2.25 -12.65
CA GLU A 18 -1.50 1.37 -12.78
C GLU A 18 -1.92 -0.09 -12.99
N GLU A 19 -3.07 -0.32 -13.63
CA GLU A 19 -3.61 -1.69 -13.68
C GLU A 19 -2.69 -2.67 -14.40
N THR A 20 -1.82 -2.20 -15.30
CA THR A 20 -0.94 -3.11 -16.04
C THR A 20 0.28 -3.54 -15.24
N THR A 21 0.63 -2.82 -14.18
CA THR A 21 1.84 -3.10 -13.42
C THR A 21 1.59 -3.41 -11.96
N ILE A 22 0.44 -3.04 -11.42
CA ILE A 22 0.22 -3.08 -9.97
C ILE A 22 0.33 -4.50 -9.41
N LYS A 23 -0.13 -5.51 -10.15
CA LYS A 23 -0.06 -6.90 -9.68
C LYS A 23 1.38 -7.31 -9.42
N SER A 24 2.25 -7.08 -10.39
CA SER A 24 3.65 -7.45 -10.28
C SER A 24 4.34 -6.69 -9.15
N VAL A 25 4.05 -5.39 -9.03
CA VAL A 25 4.64 -4.56 -8.00
C VAL A 25 4.23 -5.06 -6.61
N VAL A 26 2.94 -5.32 -6.41
CA VAL A 26 2.44 -5.82 -5.13
C VAL A 26 3.06 -7.17 -4.79
N GLU A 27 3.08 -8.08 -5.75
CA GLU A 27 3.61 -9.43 -5.50
C GLU A 27 5.07 -9.39 -5.12
N GLN A 28 5.86 -8.55 -5.78
CA GLN A 28 7.27 -8.40 -5.42
C GLN A 28 7.43 -7.80 -4.02
N ALA A 29 6.66 -6.77 -3.72
CA ALA A 29 6.74 -6.12 -2.42
C ALA A 29 6.36 -7.07 -1.29
N LEU A 30 5.37 -7.92 -1.52
CA LEU A 30 4.92 -8.89 -0.51
C LEU A 30 6.00 -9.89 -0.11
N ASN A 31 7.02 -10.07 -0.95
CA ASN A 31 8.15 -10.92 -0.57
C ASN A 31 8.97 -10.32 0.57
N HIS A 32 8.80 -9.05 0.86
CA HIS A 32 9.63 -8.34 1.83
C HIS A 32 8.85 -7.86 3.05
N ALA A 33 7.57 -7.49 2.87
CA ALA A 33 6.79 -6.94 3.95
C ALA A 33 5.31 -6.93 3.55
N ASP A 34 4.45 -6.56 4.50
CA ASP A 34 3.05 -6.29 4.19
C ASP A 34 2.97 -5.08 3.26
N VAL A 35 1.90 -4.99 2.49
CA VAL A 35 1.76 -3.94 1.48
C VAL A 35 0.43 -3.22 1.65
N ILE A 36 0.50 -1.90 1.66
CA ILE A 36 -0.68 -1.03 1.59
C ILE A 36 -0.61 -0.30 0.25
N VAL A 37 -1.61 -0.50 -0.58
CA VAL A 37 -1.75 0.27 -1.82
C VAL A 37 -2.76 1.37 -1.56
N VAL A 38 -2.38 2.61 -1.84
CA VAL A 38 -3.33 3.72 -1.80
C VAL A 38 -3.75 4.02 -3.22
N ASN A 39 -4.97 3.63 -3.54
CA ASN A 39 -5.54 3.82 -4.86
C ASN A 39 -6.14 5.22 -4.93
N ASP A 40 -5.50 6.09 -5.67
CA ASP A 40 -5.85 7.50 -5.70
C ASP A 40 -6.93 7.81 -6.73
N ALA A 41 -8.05 7.10 -6.61
CA ALA A 41 -9.23 7.26 -7.47
C ALA A 41 -8.94 6.87 -8.92
N SER A 42 -8.27 5.73 -9.11
CA SER A 42 -8.04 5.19 -10.45
C SER A 42 -9.38 4.91 -11.15
N ILE A 43 -9.42 5.18 -12.44
CA ILE A 43 -10.61 4.88 -13.24
C ILE A 43 -10.53 3.48 -13.86
N ASP A 44 -9.37 2.84 -13.75
CA ASP A 44 -9.17 1.47 -14.24
C ASP A 44 -9.30 0.48 -13.08
N ASN A 45 -8.83 -0.74 -13.27
CA ASN A 45 -8.98 -1.80 -12.27
C ASN A 45 -7.82 -1.89 -11.28
N THR A 46 -7.05 -0.82 -11.12
CA THR A 46 -5.89 -0.81 -10.22
C THR A 46 -6.24 -1.30 -8.83
N GLY A 47 -7.30 -0.75 -8.22
CA GLY A 47 -7.66 -1.10 -6.85
C GLY A 47 -8.04 -2.56 -6.69
N GLU A 48 -8.86 -3.06 -7.60
CA GLU A 48 -9.30 -4.45 -7.55
C GLU A 48 -8.13 -5.41 -7.73
N ILE A 49 -7.24 -5.10 -8.65
CA ILE A 49 -6.08 -5.96 -8.92
C ILE A 49 -5.16 -5.95 -7.70
N ALA A 50 -4.93 -4.80 -7.10
CA ALA A 50 -4.10 -4.71 -5.91
C ALA A 50 -4.67 -5.55 -4.78
N LEU A 51 -5.98 -5.46 -4.56
CA LEU A 51 -6.64 -6.23 -3.51
C LEU A 51 -6.50 -7.73 -3.77
N CYS A 52 -6.75 -8.16 -4.99
CA CYS A 52 -6.65 -9.57 -5.35
C CYS A 52 -5.21 -10.07 -5.28
N SER A 53 -4.24 -9.17 -5.38
CA SER A 53 -2.82 -9.54 -5.31
C SER A 53 -2.33 -9.70 -3.87
N GLY A 54 -3.14 -9.33 -2.90
CA GLY A 54 -2.79 -9.53 -1.49
C GLY A 54 -2.51 -8.25 -0.70
N ALA A 55 -2.67 -7.09 -1.32
CA ALA A 55 -2.43 -5.82 -0.62
C ALA A 55 -3.63 -5.41 0.22
N ILE A 56 -3.35 -4.63 1.25
CA ILE A 56 -4.36 -3.84 1.93
C ILE A 56 -4.60 -2.63 1.03
N VAL A 57 -5.84 -2.33 0.68
CA VAL A 57 -6.12 -1.25 -0.27
C VAL A 57 -6.93 -0.16 0.40
N ILE A 58 -6.43 1.08 0.26
CA ILE A 58 -7.14 2.30 0.67
C ILE A 58 -7.59 2.99 -0.61
N ASN A 59 -8.87 3.26 -0.73
CA ASN A 59 -9.41 3.91 -1.93
C ASN A 59 -9.79 5.36 -1.62
N HIS A 60 -9.22 6.28 -2.38
CA HIS A 60 -9.68 7.66 -2.35
C HIS A 60 -10.90 7.80 -3.26
N THR A 61 -11.84 8.66 -2.88
CA THR A 61 -13.02 8.90 -3.69
C THR A 61 -12.76 9.93 -4.79
N SER A 62 -11.67 10.68 -4.68
CA SER A 62 -11.24 11.60 -5.72
C SER A 62 -9.73 11.60 -5.75
N ASN A 63 -9.16 12.00 -6.88
CA ASN A 63 -7.70 12.08 -7.02
C ASN A 63 -7.19 13.20 -6.13
N ARG A 64 -6.28 12.87 -5.21
CA ARG A 64 -5.72 13.82 -4.26
C ARG A 64 -4.25 14.08 -4.49
N GLY A 65 -3.62 13.32 -5.36
CA GLY A 65 -2.22 13.47 -5.67
C GLY A 65 -1.30 12.60 -4.81
N TYR A 66 -0.06 12.55 -5.21
CA TYR A 66 0.94 11.65 -4.64
C TYR A 66 1.16 11.88 -3.14
N ASP A 67 1.32 13.15 -2.74
CA ASP A 67 1.60 13.46 -1.34
C ASP A 67 0.46 13.06 -0.43
N GLN A 68 -0.78 13.29 -0.86
CA GLN A 68 -1.94 12.91 -0.07
C GLN A 68 -2.09 11.39 -0.03
N ALA A 69 -1.75 10.72 -1.11
CA ALA A 69 -1.79 9.25 -1.14
C ALA A 69 -0.79 8.68 -0.15
N LEU A 70 0.43 9.21 -0.11
CA LEU A 70 1.42 8.78 0.87
C LEU A 70 0.91 9.03 2.29
N ASN A 71 0.32 10.21 2.52
CA ASN A 71 -0.19 10.55 3.84
C ASN A 71 -1.27 9.56 4.30
N SER A 72 -2.18 9.21 3.40
CA SER A 72 -3.21 8.22 3.73
C SER A 72 -2.60 6.87 4.09
N GLY A 73 -1.53 6.50 3.39
CA GLY A 73 -0.82 5.26 3.70
C GLY A 73 -0.17 5.31 5.07
N PHE A 74 0.45 6.45 5.41
CA PHE A 74 1.08 6.63 6.73
C PHE A 74 0.04 6.54 7.85
N VAL A 75 -1.11 7.18 7.66
CA VAL A 75 -2.18 7.16 8.66
C VAL A 75 -2.67 5.71 8.87
N GLU A 76 -2.86 4.98 7.80
CA GLU A 76 -3.31 3.59 7.91
C GLU A 76 -2.24 2.71 8.56
N ALA A 77 -0.99 2.92 8.22
CA ALA A 77 0.11 2.16 8.83
C ALA A 77 0.16 2.40 10.34
N ASP A 78 -0.03 3.64 10.75
CA ASP A 78 -0.04 3.98 12.18
C ASP A 78 -1.20 3.30 12.89
N LYS A 79 -2.39 3.33 12.29
CA LYS A 79 -3.57 2.68 12.86
C LYS A 79 -3.37 1.18 13.03
N ARG A 80 -2.57 0.56 12.19
CA ARG A 80 -2.31 -0.87 12.23
C ARG A 80 -1.06 -1.23 13.02
N ASN A 81 -0.45 -0.24 13.66
CA ASN A 81 0.70 -0.43 14.55
C ASN A 81 1.93 -0.97 13.84
N TYR A 82 2.19 -0.52 12.63
CA TYR A 82 3.45 -0.82 11.97
C TYR A 82 4.56 0.03 12.57
N ASP A 83 5.75 -0.54 12.68
CA ASP A 83 6.89 0.11 13.30
C ASP A 83 7.70 0.93 12.31
N ALA A 84 7.66 0.55 11.04
CA ALA A 84 8.40 1.25 10.01
C ALA A 84 7.64 1.19 8.69
N VAL A 85 7.88 2.19 7.87
CA VAL A 85 7.22 2.34 6.58
C VAL A 85 8.27 2.52 5.51
N ILE A 86 8.11 1.80 4.40
CA ILE A 86 8.92 1.98 3.22
C ILE A 86 7.97 2.41 2.10
N THR A 87 8.33 3.42 1.35
CA THR A 87 7.51 3.85 0.23
C THR A 87 8.08 3.31 -1.07
N PHE A 88 7.20 3.01 -2.00
CA PHE A 88 7.59 2.40 -3.26
C PHE A 88 6.66 2.89 -4.34
N ASP A 89 7.20 3.29 -5.48
CA ASP A 89 6.38 3.79 -6.59
C ASP A 89 5.91 2.63 -7.45
N ALA A 90 4.65 2.72 -7.85
CA ALA A 90 4.07 1.71 -8.73
C ALA A 90 4.52 1.91 -10.18
#